data_5bb0e5895c9efaf0c2823c2df7fbe59b
#
_entry.id   5bb0e5895c9efaf0c2823c2df7fbe59b
#
_cell.length_a   1.000
_cell.length_b   1.000
_cell.length_c   1.000
_cell.angle_alpha   90.00
_cell.angle_beta   90.00
_cell.angle_gamma   90.00
#
_symmetry.space_group_name_H-M   'P 1'
#
loop_
_entity.id
_entity.type
_entity.pdbx_description
1 polymer ?
#
loop_
_entity_poly.entity_id
_entity_poly.type
_entity_poly.pdbx_seq_one_letter_code
_entity_poly.pdbx_strand_id
1 'polypeptide(L)'
;MNYAFTNGKILDGTKDMQVQTGLCILVQDGTITDIVPDTTDLAGYKTIDLQGRYIMPGLINMHVHLAGNGKPQKKQRDNEKLVKKIMRSSLTRAIAYKMVSGFAKDELLSGVTTIRTVGGLGSFDTRLRDEIAA
;
A
#
# COMPACT_ATOMS: atom_id res chain seq x y z
N MET A 1 -15.05 -2.04 13.70
CA MET A 1 -14.14 -2.65 14.71
C MET A 1 -13.17 -1.58 15.17
N ASN A 2 -12.99 -1.44 16.51
CA ASN A 2 -12.21 -0.33 17.08
C ASN A 2 -10.81 -0.80 17.48
N TYR A 3 -9.78 -0.05 17.09
CA TYR A 3 -8.38 -0.31 17.43
C TYR A 3 -7.73 0.91 18.08
N ALA A 4 -6.84 0.69 19.03
CA ALA A 4 -5.95 1.71 19.57
C ALA A 4 -4.50 1.27 19.36
N PHE A 5 -3.73 2.07 18.65
CA PHE A 5 -2.30 1.84 18.47
C PHE A 5 -1.55 2.57 19.57
N THR A 6 -0.80 1.80 20.37
CA THR A 6 -0.14 2.27 21.60
C THR A 6 1.36 2.11 21.52
N ASN A 7 2.10 2.80 22.41
CA ASN A 7 3.55 2.63 22.57
C ASN A 7 4.31 2.79 21.23
N GLY A 8 3.91 3.80 20.43
CA GLY A 8 4.54 4.12 19.16
C GLY A 8 5.18 5.50 19.14
N LYS A 9 5.97 5.74 18.09
CA LYS A 9 6.53 7.04 17.75
C LYS A 9 5.79 7.53 16.52
N ILE A 10 4.98 8.57 16.67
CA ILE A 10 4.11 9.07 15.61
C ILE A 10 4.85 10.12 14.79
N LEU A 11 4.84 9.96 13.47
CA LEU A 11 5.23 10.94 12.47
C LEU A 11 3.96 11.35 11.72
N ASP A 12 3.55 12.60 11.83
CA ASP A 12 2.23 13.07 11.32
C ASP A 12 2.23 13.43 9.83
N GLY A 13 3.40 13.38 9.16
CA GLY A 13 3.53 13.73 7.75
C GLY A 13 3.56 15.24 7.47
N THR A 14 3.61 16.09 8.49
CA THR A 14 3.79 17.54 8.33
C THR A 14 5.20 17.90 7.86
N LYS A 15 5.39 19.14 7.43
CA LYS A 15 6.69 19.62 6.94
C LYS A 15 7.83 19.42 7.94
N ASP A 16 7.55 19.64 9.20
CA ASP A 16 8.56 19.58 10.27
C ASP A 16 8.72 18.18 10.86
N MET A 17 7.76 17.31 10.63
CA MET A 17 7.72 15.88 10.96
C MET A 17 8.38 15.53 12.31
N GLN A 18 7.99 16.27 13.34
CA GLN A 18 8.50 16.04 14.70
C GLN A 18 7.97 14.70 15.24
N VAL A 19 8.88 13.94 15.88
CA VAL A 19 8.49 12.69 16.51
C VAL A 19 7.63 12.96 17.73
N GLN A 20 6.40 12.47 17.71
CA GLN A 20 5.46 12.57 18.83
C GLN A 20 5.44 11.23 19.59
N THR A 21 5.53 11.31 20.93
CA THR A 21 5.50 10.15 21.84
C THR A 21 4.49 10.39 22.96
N GLY A 22 4.14 9.35 23.72
CA GLY A 22 3.15 9.46 24.80
C GLY A 22 1.71 9.62 24.27
N LEU A 23 1.45 9.19 23.03
CA LEU A 23 0.15 9.28 22.38
C LEU A 23 -0.30 7.92 21.84
N CYS A 24 -1.61 7.75 21.74
CA CYS A 24 -2.28 6.62 21.11
C CYS A 24 -3.10 7.09 19.91
N ILE A 25 -3.11 6.32 18.83
CA ILE A 25 -3.98 6.57 17.67
C ILE A 25 -5.22 5.71 17.80
N LEU A 26 -6.40 6.34 17.78
CA LEU A 26 -7.69 5.67 17.82
C LEU A 26 -8.24 5.49 16.40
N VAL A 27 -8.67 4.27 16.09
CA VAL A 27 -9.25 3.93 14.80
C VAL A 27 -10.60 3.26 15.01
N GLN A 28 -11.63 3.77 14.35
CA GLN A 28 -12.97 3.19 14.33
C GLN A 28 -13.40 2.95 12.88
N ASP A 29 -13.81 1.74 12.59
CA ASP A 29 -14.29 1.33 11.26
C ASP A 29 -13.36 1.74 10.10
N GLY A 30 -12.05 1.57 10.32
CA GLY A 30 -11.01 1.86 9.33
C GLY A 30 -10.60 3.34 9.22
N THR A 31 -11.17 4.23 10.05
CA THR A 31 -10.86 5.66 10.05
C THR A 31 -10.17 6.06 11.36
N ILE A 32 -9.09 6.85 11.27
CA ILE A 32 -8.49 7.49 12.45
C ILE A 32 -9.48 8.52 12.98
N THR A 33 -9.95 8.31 14.20
CA THR A 33 -10.92 9.20 14.84
C THR A 33 -10.28 10.21 15.77
N ASP A 34 -9.16 9.85 16.40
CA ASP A 34 -8.47 10.74 17.31
C ASP A 34 -7.02 10.32 17.57
N ILE A 35 -6.22 11.24 18.12
CA ILE A 35 -4.89 10.99 18.67
C ILE A 35 -4.89 11.55 20.08
N VAL A 36 -4.81 10.67 21.06
CA VAL A 36 -5.02 10.99 22.48
C VAL A 36 -3.78 10.66 23.32
N PRO A 37 -3.64 11.25 24.53
CA PRO A 37 -2.58 10.84 25.46
C PRO A 37 -2.64 9.33 25.77
N ASP A 38 -1.49 8.71 25.98
CA ASP A 38 -1.37 7.28 26.31
C ASP A 38 -1.95 6.91 27.70
N THR A 39 -2.28 7.93 28.51
CA THR A 39 -3.01 7.79 29.78
C THR A 39 -4.52 7.67 29.62
N THR A 40 -5.04 7.82 28.39
CA THR A 40 -6.49 7.74 28.10
C THR A 40 -7.02 6.34 28.32
N ASP A 41 -8.23 6.23 28.90
CA ASP A 41 -8.92 4.94 29.01
C ASP A 41 -9.28 4.41 27.60
N LEU A 42 -8.79 3.21 27.30
CA LEU A 42 -8.98 2.56 26.02
C LEU A 42 -10.07 1.44 26.08
N ALA A 43 -10.97 1.51 27.04
CA ALA A 43 -12.09 0.58 27.13
C ALA A 43 -12.88 0.56 25.82
N GLY A 44 -13.15 -0.64 25.29
CA GLY A 44 -13.86 -0.83 24.01
C GLY A 44 -12.96 -0.80 22.77
N TYR A 45 -11.65 -0.60 22.93
CA TYR A 45 -10.67 -0.69 21.83
C TYR A 45 -9.82 -1.98 21.94
N LYS A 46 -9.55 -2.60 20.82
CA LYS A 46 -8.51 -3.63 20.72
C LYS A 46 -7.15 -2.94 20.60
N THR A 47 -6.31 -3.08 21.59
CA THR A 47 -4.99 -2.45 21.62
C THR A 47 -3.99 -3.20 20.74
N ILE A 48 -3.16 -2.44 20.01
CA ILE A 48 -2.03 -2.92 19.21
C ILE A 48 -0.78 -2.21 19.72
N ASP A 49 0.08 -2.93 20.43
CA ASP A 49 1.34 -2.41 20.91
C ASP A 49 2.36 -2.30 19.76
N LEU A 50 2.80 -1.09 19.47
CA LEU A 50 3.79 -0.80 18.43
C LEU A 50 5.23 -1.06 18.88
N GLN A 51 5.46 -1.36 20.16
CA GLN A 51 6.78 -1.72 20.71
C GLN A 51 7.86 -0.66 20.42
N GLY A 52 7.51 0.61 20.52
CA GLY A 52 8.41 1.74 20.24
C GLY A 52 8.72 1.98 18.76
N ARG A 53 8.04 1.27 17.84
CA ARG A 53 8.21 1.45 16.39
C ARG A 53 7.58 2.76 15.93
N TYR A 54 8.01 3.21 14.76
CA TYR A 54 7.40 4.37 14.11
C TYR A 54 6.09 3.99 13.42
N ILE A 55 5.12 4.90 13.51
CA ILE A 55 3.89 4.90 12.72
C ILE A 55 3.78 6.24 11.99
N MET A 56 3.43 6.19 10.72
CA MET A 56 3.34 7.35 9.86
C MET A 56 2.27 7.14 8.79
N PRO A 57 1.77 8.21 8.14
CA PRO A 57 0.93 8.07 6.96
C PRO A 57 1.62 7.21 5.90
N GLY A 58 0.84 6.39 5.19
CA GLY A 58 1.36 5.58 4.11
C GLY A 58 2.00 6.43 3.01
N LEU A 59 3.08 5.93 2.42
CA LEU A 59 3.78 6.61 1.34
C LEU A 59 2.95 6.64 0.06
N ILE A 60 3.14 7.67 -0.74
CA ILE A 60 2.47 7.86 -2.03
C ILE A 60 3.51 7.77 -3.14
N ASN A 61 3.36 6.79 -4.04
CA ASN A 61 4.21 6.67 -5.23
C ASN A 61 3.45 7.15 -6.47
N MET A 62 3.85 8.32 -6.98
CA MET A 62 3.14 9.01 -8.07
C MET A 62 3.53 8.51 -9.47
N HIS A 63 4.42 7.53 -9.59
CA HIS A 63 4.87 7.02 -10.88
C HIS A 63 5.21 5.52 -10.80
N VAL A 64 4.24 4.65 -11.08
CA VAL A 64 4.39 3.20 -11.00
C VAL A 64 4.01 2.52 -12.30
N HIS A 65 4.79 1.51 -12.68
CA HIS A 65 4.49 0.57 -13.76
C HIS A 65 4.35 -0.84 -13.18
N LEU A 66 3.13 -1.29 -12.90
CA LEU A 66 2.88 -2.62 -12.34
C LEU A 66 3.12 -3.78 -13.32
N ALA A 67 3.54 -3.48 -14.56
CA ALA A 67 3.86 -4.49 -15.57
C ALA A 67 5.28 -5.10 -15.43
N GLY A 68 6.07 -4.65 -14.46
CA GLY A 68 7.45 -5.09 -14.25
C GLY A 68 7.90 -4.96 -12.80
N ASN A 69 8.99 -5.62 -12.48
CA ASN A 69 9.58 -5.64 -11.12
C ASN A 69 10.76 -4.68 -10.95
N GLY A 70 10.95 -3.74 -11.86
CA GLY A 70 12.04 -2.76 -11.82
C GLY A 70 13.46 -3.33 -12.02
N LYS A 71 13.63 -4.65 -12.15
CA LYS A 71 14.96 -5.26 -12.31
C LYS A 71 15.50 -5.06 -13.72
N PRO A 72 16.80 -4.74 -13.87
CA PRO A 72 17.43 -4.61 -15.16
C PRO A 72 17.27 -5.89 -16.01
N GLN A 73 16.90 -5.73 -17.26
CA GLN A 73 16.80 -6.87 -18.16
C GLN A 73 18.20 -7.25 -18.67
N LYS A 74 18.56 -8.54 -18.53
CA LYS A 74 19.84 -9.07 -19.03
C LYS A 74 19.89 -9.16 -20.55
N LYS A 75 18.74 -9.18 -21.25
CA LYS A 75 18.62 -9.23 -22.69
C LYS A 75 17.52 -8.30 -23.15
N GLN A 76 17.76 -7.61 -24.25
CA GLN A 76 16.73 -6.80 -24.90
C GLN A 76 15.61 -7.73 -25.39
N ARG A 77 14.39 -7.45 -24.97
CA ARG A 77 13.19 -8.20 -25.38
C ARG A 77 12.33 -7.34 -26.27
N ASP A 78 11.70 -7.96 -27.23
CA ASP A 78 10.63 -7.34 -28.01
C ASP A 78 9.36 -7.30 -27.14
N ASN A 79 9.19 -6.17 -26.46
CA ASN A 79 8.08 -5.99 -25.53
C ASN A 79 6.72 -6.02 -26.26
N GLU A 80 6.65 -5.59 -27.50
CA GLU A 80 5.42 -5.61 -28.28
C GLU A 80 4.94 -7.05 -28.55
N LYS A 81 5.86 -7.90 -29.00
CA LYS A 81 5.58 -9.33 -29.21
C LYS A 81 5.20 -10.03 -27.91
N LEU A 82 5.86 -9.68 -26.82
CA LEU A 82 5.56 -10.24 -25.50
C LEU A 82 4.13 -9.87 -25.07
N VAL A 83 3.75 -8.59 -25.16
CA VAL A 83 2.40 -8.12 -24.85
C VAL A 83 1.35 -8.81 -25.71
N LYS A 84 1.56 -8.87 -27.03
CA LYS A 84 0.65 -9.61 -27.95
C LYS A 84 0.48 -11.07 -27.53
N LYS A 85 1.57 -11.75 -27.15
CA LYS A 85 1.53 -13.14 -26.68
C LYS A 85 0.74 -13.28 -25.37
N ILE A 86 0.96 -12.40 -24.40
CA ILE A 86 0.24 -12.39 -23.11
C ILE A 86 -1.25 -12.16 -23.34
N MET A 87 -1.61 -11.21 -24.19
CA MET A 87 -3.00 -10.82 -24.40
C MET A 87 -3.79 -11.80 -25.28
N ARG A 88 -3.14 -12.78 -25.89
CA ARG A 88 -3.74 -13.72 -26.87
C ARG A 88 -4.73 -14.69 -26.22
N SER A 89 -4.51 -15.18 -25.01
CA SER A 89 -5.37 -16.16 -24.36
C SER A 89 -5.85 -15.72 -22.98
N SER A 90 -6.99 -16.24 -22.55
CA SER A 90 -7.53 -15.98 -21.21
C SER A 90 -6.59 -16.47 -20.12
N LEU A 91 -5.93 -17.61 -20.31
CA LEU A 91 -5.00 -18.18 -19.33
C LEU A 91 -3.77 -17.29 -19.14
N THR A 92 -3.13 -16.86 -20.23
CA THR A 92 -1.95 -15.98 -20.14
C THR A 92 -2.29 -14.60 -19.57
N ARG A 93 -3.48 -14.07 -19.88
CA ARG A 93 -3.99 -12.84 -19.23
C ARG A 93 -4.19 -13.02 -17.73
N ALA A 94 -4.78 -14.15 -17.28
CA ALA A 94 -4.98 -14.42 -15.87
C ALA A 94 -3.65 -14.52 -15.09
N ILE A 95 -2.67 -15.21 -15.67
CA ILE A 95 -1.33 -15.30 -15.08
C ILE A 95 -0.66 -13.92 -14.98
N ALA A 96 -0.73 -13.13 -16.04
CA ALA A 96 -0.15 -11.79 -16.05
C ALA A 96 -0.88 -10.84 -15.07
N TYR A 97 -2.21 -10.96 -14.97
CA TYR A 97 -2.98 -10.19 -13.97
C TYR A 97 -2.58 -10.55 -12.54
N LYS A 98 -2.42 -11.83 -12.21
CA LYS A 98 -1.93 -12.28 -10.91
C LYS A 98 -0.53 -11.72 -10.58
N MET A 99 0.34 -11.62 -11.60
CA MET A 99 1.67 -11.02 -11.44
C MET A 99 1.57 -9.52 -11.15
N VAL A 100 0.74 -8.78 -11.88
CA VAL A 100 0.47 -7.34 -11.65
C VAL A 100 -0.07 -7.10 -10.23
N SER A 101 -1.04 -7.92 -9.79
CA SER A 101 -1.58 -7.86 -8.43
C SER A 101 -0.52 -8.17 -7.37
N GLY A 102 0.42 -9.08 -7.67
CA GLY A 102 1.57 -9.36 -6.81
C GLY A 102 2.47 -8.15 -6.63
N PHE A 103 2.82 -7.44 -7.71
CA PHE A 103 3.65 -6.24 -7.63
C PHE A 103 2.96 -5.11 -6.87
N ALA A 104 1.65 -4.94 -7.02
CA ALA A 104 0.90 -3.97 -6.21
C ALA A 104 0.92 -4.33 -4.71
N LYS A 105 0.86 -5.62 -4.38
CA LYS A 105 1.02 -6.10 -3.01
C LYS A 105 2.42 -5.83 -2.47
N ASP A 106 3.46 -5.98 -3.28
CA ASP A 106 4.85 -5.68 -2.88
C ASP A 106 5.00 -4.18 -2.59
N GLU A 107 4.39 -3.28 -3.40
CA GLU A 107 4.32 -1.84 -3.11
C GLU A 107 3.67 -1.59 -1.75
N LEU A 108 2.49 -2.19 -1.48
CA LEU A 108 1.80 -2.05 -0.20
C LEU A 108 2.67 -2.52 0.98
N LEU A 109 3.32 -3.67 0.85
CA LEU A 109 4.19 -4.21 1.90
C LEU A 109 5.48 -3.40 2.11
N SER A 110 5.88 -2.57 1.14
CA SER A 110 6.97 -1.61 1.29
C SER A 110 6.57 -0.32 2.01
N GLY A 111 5.28 -0.17 2.37
CA GLY A 111 4.73 1.03 3.03
C GLY A 111 4.10 2.03 2.06
N VAL A 112 4.06 1.73 0.76
CA VAL A 112 3.38 2.57 -0.25
C VAL A 112 1.91 2.20 -0.30
N THR A 113 1.04 3.02 0.30
CA THR A 113 -0.41 2.76 0.39
C THR A 113 -1.21 3.39 -0.74
N THR A 114 -0.61 4.31 -1.49
CA THR A 114 -1.24 4.98 -2.63
C THR A 114 -0.29 4.99 -3.82
N ILE A 115 -0.77 4.53 -4.97
CA ILE A 115 0.03 4.53 -6.20
C ILE A 115 -0.72 5.22 -7.34
N ARG A 116 0.04 5.90 -8.20
CA ARG A 116 -0.44 6.37 -9.50
C ARG A 116 0.24 5.55 -10.59
N THR A 117 -0.52 4.71 -11.29
CA THR A 117 -0.03 4.00 -12.45
C THR A 117 0.05 4.94 -13.66
N VAL A 118 1.16 4.91 -14.37
CA VAL A 118 1.42 5.77 -15.55
C VAL A 118 1.56 4.98 -16.84
N GLY A 119 1.09 3.77 -16.84
CA GLY A 119 1.05 2.86 -17.97
C GLY A 119 1.06 1.43 -17.46
N GLY A 120 0.12 0.64 -17.94
CA GLY A 120 -0.10 -0.74 -17.53
C GLY A 120 -0.14 -1.70 -18.70
N LEU A 121 -0.37 -2.96 -18.40
CA LEU A 121 -0.59 -4.03 -19.37
C LEU A 121 -2.11 -4.14 -19.65
N GLY A 122 -2.58 -3.54 -20.73
CA GLY A 122 -4.00 -3.45 -21.02
C GLY A 122 -4.74 -2.64 -19.94
N SER A 123 -5.82 -3.21 -19.39
CA SER A 123 -6.64 -2.61 -18.33
C SER A 123 -6.43 -3.25 -16.95
N PHE A 124 -5.28 -3.90 -16.72
CA PHE A 124 -5.07 -4.65 -15.47
C PHE A 124 -4.97 -3.77 -14.24
N ASP A 125 -4.39 -2.59 -14.37
CA ASP A 125 -4.29 -1.59 -13.31
C ASP A 125 -5.65 -1.00 -12.93
N THR A 126 -6.50 -0.67 -13.91
CA THR A 126 -7.86 -0.18 -13.66
C THR A 126 -8.75 -1.26 -13.05
N ARG A 127 -8.64 -2.50 -13.54
CA ARG A 127 -9.33 -3.64 -12.95
C ARG A 127 -8.92 -3.86 -11.50
N LEU A 128 -7.61 -3.82 -11.20
CA LEU A 128 -7.10 -3.99 -9.84
C LEU A 128 -7.59 -2.89 -8.92
N ARG A 129 -7.60 -1.62 -9.38
CA ARG A 129 -8.19 -0.50 -8.64
C ARG A 129 -9.64 -0.78 -8.26
N ASP A 130 -10.45 -1.24 -9.22
CA ASP A 130 -11.87 -1.48 -9.01
C ASP A 130 -12.11 -2.67 -8.06
N GLU A 131 -11.27 -3.72 -8.13
CA GLU A 131 -11.31 -4.86 -7.20
C GLU A 131 -10.88 -4.47 -5.76
N ILE A 132 -9.99 -3.50 -5.60
CA ILE A 132 -9.57 -2.99 -4.27
C ILE A 132 -10.67 -2.11 -3.66
N ALA A 133 -11.41 -1.39 -4.48
CA ALA A 133 -12.47 -0.46 -4.05
C ALA A 133 -13.81 -1.16 -3.72
N ALA A 134 -14.01 -2.42 -4.11
CA ALA A 134 -15.22 -3.21 -3.89
C ALA A 134 -15.27 -3.82 -2.49
#